data_48870d0f73c120665da47da798ae6e7e
#
_entry.id   48870d0f73c120665da47da798ae6e7e
#
_cell.length_a   1.000
_cell.length_b   1.000
_cell.length_c   1.000
_cell.angle_alpha   90.00
_cell.angle_beta   90.00
_cell.angle_gamma   90.00
#
_symmetry.space_group_name_H-M   'P 1'
#
loop_
_entity.id
_entity.type
_entity.pdbx_description
1 polymer ?
#
loop_
_entity_poly.entity_id
_entity_poly.type
_entity_poly.pdbx_seq_one_letter_code
_entity_poly.pdbx_strand_id
1 'polypeptide(L)'
;ALAYAQTHPQRLSEMVLRGIFMLRRWELEWFYQKGCDAIYPDAWEAYVDHIPTHERDDLIGAYYRRLTNPDAAVRLAAAKVWSTWEGATSYLLQNPDYIASTGADEFALAFARIECHYFVNGGFFECDDQLLRDAHKLKHIPAVIVQGRYDVVCPMRSAWDLHRAWPEADLRIVPDAGHSAFEPGNTHELIEATDRFR
;
A
#
# COMPACT_ATOMS: atom_id res chain seq x y z
N ALA A 1 3.80 5.04 9.38
CA ALA A 1 3.13 5.51 10.59
C ALA A 1 3.28 4.49 11.73
N LEU A 2 2.81 3.23 11.59
CA LEU A 2 2.84 2.23 12.68
C LEU A 2 4.24 2.00 13.27
N ALA A 3 5.26 1.79 12.43
CA ALA A 3 6.64 1.59 12.90
C ALA A 3 7.16 2.77 13.74
N TYR A 4 6.88 4.01 13.30
CA TYR A 4 7.23 5.20 14.05
C TYR A 4 6.49 5.27 15.39
N ALA A 5 5.19 5.01 15.38
CA ALA A 5 4.36 5.03 16.56
C ALA A 5 4.80 3.99 17.62
N GLN A 6 5.15 2.79 17.18
CA GLN A 6 5.64 1.72 18.05
C GLN A 6 7.01 1.98 18.62
N THR A 7 7.83 2.79 17.94
CA THR A 7 9.17 3.18 18.41
C THR A 7 9.13 4.42 19.30
N HIS A 8 8.21 5.36 18.99
CA HIS A 8 8.11 6.66 19.64
C HIS A 8 6.67 6.97 20.12
N PRO A 9 6.01 6.09 20.90
CA PRO A 9 4.62 6.26 21.28
C PRO A 9 4.36 7.57 22.04
N GLN A 10 5.37 8.06 22.78
CA GLN A 10 5.30 9.32 23.54
C GLN A 10 5.25 10.58 22.66
N ARG A 11 5.40 10.44 21.34
CA ARG A 11 5.35 11.54 20.38
C ARG A 11 3.98 11.72 19.72
N LEU A 12 3.04 10.86 20.07
CA LEU A 12 1.71 10.87 19.48
C LEU A 12 0.65 11.12 20.54
N SER A 13 -0.27 12.01 20.20
CA SER A 13 -1.51 12.22 20.95
C SER A 13 -2.61 11.28 20.48
N GLU A 14 -2.77 11.16 19.16
CA GLU A 14 -3.77 10.34 18.48
C GLU A 14 -3.30 9.90 17.09
N MET A 15 -4.02 8.96 16.47
CA MET A 15 -3.72 8.47 15.13
C MET A 15 -4.98 8.31 14.27
N VAL A 16 -4.90 8.73 13.01
CA VAL A 16 -5.84 8.35 11.95
C VAL A 16 -5.08 7.61 10.89
N LEU A 17 -5.45 6.35 10.68
CA LEU A 17 -4.79 5.43 9.74
C LEU A 17 -5.75 5.05 8.62
N ARG A 18 -5.23 4.82 7.42
CA ARG A 18 -5.98 4.37 6.26
C ARG A 18 -5.17 3.36 5.45
N GLY A 19 -5.89 2.41 4.82
CA GLY A 19 -5.28 1.50 3.87
C GLY A 19 -4.11 0.75 4.50
N ILE A 20 -4.40 -0.10 5.47
CA ILE A 20 -3.38 -0.73 6.30
C ILE A 20 -2.51 -1.67 5.48
N PHE A 21 -1.23 -1.34 5.45
CA PHE A 21 -0.16 -2.14 4.87
C PHE A 21 0.94 -2.35 5.92
N MET A 22 1.28 -3.59 6.17
CA MET A 22 2.26 -3.98 7.20
C MET A 22 3.54 -4.56 6.61
N LEU A 23 3.63 -4.58 5.27
CA LEU A 23 4.77 -5.06 4.50
C LEU A 23 5.09 -6.53 4.78
N ARG A 24 4.06 -7.33 5.11
CA ARG A 24 4.20 -8.77 5.25
C ARG A 24 4.37 -9.42 3.88
N ARG A 25 5.09 -10.52 3.86
CA ARG A 25 5.38 -11.24 2.62
C ARG A 25 4.13 -11.56 1.79
N TRP A 26 3.06 -12.02 2.43
CA TRP A 26 1.82 -12.33 1.72
C TRP A 26 1.12 -11.11 1.11
N GLU A 27 1.29 -9.90 1.69
CA GLU A 27 0.75 -8.64 1.15
C GLU A 27 1.49 -8.27 -0.15
N LEU A 28 2.80 -8.44 -0.17
CA LEU A 28 3.62 -8.24 -1.36
C LEU A 28 3.32 -9.31 -2.43
N GLU A 29 3.21 -10.58 -2.04
CA GLU A 29 2.85 -11.68 -2.94
C GLU A 29 1.47 -11.44 -3.56
N TRP A 30 0.47 -11.05 -2.75
CA TRP A 30 -0.88 -10.74 -3.22
C TRP A 30 -0.89 -9.67 -4.31
N PHE A 31 -0.17 -8.58 -4.10
CA PHE A 31 -0.32 -7.41 -4.96
C PHE A 31 0.66 -7.38 -6.13
N TYR A 32 1.88 -7.89 -5.94
CA TYR A 32 2.96 -7.76 -6.93
C TYR A 32 3.39 -9.08 -7.57
N GLN A 33 2.89 -10.23 -7.10
CA GLN A 33 3.32 -11.51 -7.65
C GLN A 33 2.15 -12.36 -8.16
N LYS A 34 1.14 -12.62 -7.34
CA LYS A 34 -0.01 -13.42 -7.70
C LYS A 34 -1.14 -13.26 -6.68
N GLY A 35 -2.31 -12.89 -7.16
CA GLY A 35 -3.52 -12.72 -6.35
C GLY A 35 -4.39 -11.61 -6.92
N CYS A 36 -3.92 -10.37 -6.89
CA CYS A 36 -4.61 -9.22 -7.44
C CYS A 36 -4.79 -9.29 -8.97
N ASP A 37 -3.93 -10.01 -9.69
CA ASP A 37 -4.05 -10.35 -11.11
C ASP A 37 -5.38 -11.00 -11.47
N ALA A 38 -5.98 -11.76 -10.56
CA ALA A 38 -7.28 -12.38 -10.77
C ALA A 38 -8.45 -11.39 -10.80
N ILE A 39 -8.27 -10.20 -10.23
CA ILE A 39 -9.28 -9.13 -10.19
C ILE A 39 -9.07 -8.11 -11.32
N TYR A 40 -7.80 -7.83 -11.66
CA TYR A 40 -7.40 -6.85 -12.67
C TYR A 40 -6.49 -7.48 -13.74
N PRO A 41 -6.93 -8.53 -14.47
CA PRO A 41 -6.07 -9.21 -15.44
C PRO A 41 -5.64 -8.30 -16.60
N ASP A 42 -6.48 -7.35 -16.99
CA ASP A 42 -6.24 -6.36 -18.04
C ASP A 42 -5.10 -5.37 -17.69
N ALA A 43 -5.09 -4.86 -16.48
CA ALA A 43 -4.01 -3.98 -15.99
C ALA A 43 -2.73 -4.77 -15.67
N TRP A 44 -2.88 -6.01 -15.18
CA TRP A 44 -1.78 -6.90 -14.85
C TRP A 44 -0.93 -7.30 -16.05
N GLU A 45 -1.55 -7.50 -17.22
CA GLU A 45 -0.84 -7.91 -18.43
C GLU A 45 0.31 -6.95 -18.76
N ALA A 46 0.06 -5.64 -18.74
CA ALA A 46 1.10 -4.63 -18.98
C ALA A 46 2.20 -4.66 -17.90
N TYR A 47 1.84 -4.90 -16.64
CA TYR A 47 2.79 -4.98 -15.53
C TYR A 47 3.70 -6.22 -15.68
N VAL A 48 3.15 -7.39 -15.92
CA VAL A 48 3.94 -8.63 -16.02
C VAL A 48 4.74 -8.71 -17.32
N ASP A 49 4.22 -8.18 -18.43
CA ASP A 49 4.87 -8.27 -19.75
C ASP A 49 6.08 -7.35 -19.88
N HIS A 50 6.20 -6.33 -19.03
CA HIS A 50 7.42 -5.53 -18.92
C HIS A 50 8.63 -6.37 -18.46
N ILE A 51 8.40 -7.48 -17.78
CA ILE A 51 9.43 -8.37 -17.25
C ILE A 51 9.58 -9.60 -18.15
N PRO A 52 10.80 -9.94 -18.61
CA PRO A 52 11.08 -11.16 -19.36
C PRO A 52 10.61 -12.41 -18.61
N THR A 53 10.06 -13.37 -19.33
CA THR A 53 9.43 -14.58 -18.75
C THR A 53 10.31 -15.29 -17.72
N HIS A 54 11.62 -15.39 -17.98
CA HIS A 54 12.57 -16.08 -17.10
C HIS A 54 12.91 -15.33 -15.80
N GLU A 55 12.40 -14.09 -15.63
CA GLU A 55 12.55 -13.30 -14.41
C GLU A 55 11.23 -13.15 -13.63
N ARG A 56 10.11 -13.68 -14.13
CA ARG A 56 8.77 -13.47 -13.57
C ARG A 56 8.49 -14.23 -12.27
N ASP A 57 9.36 -15.11 -11.86
CA ASP A 57 9.25 -15.79 -10.57
C ASP A 57 9.48 -14.86 -9.38
N ASP A 58 10.14 -13.70 -9.61
CA ASP A 58 10.37 -12.65 -8.62
C ASP A 58 10.19 -11.28 -9.27
N LEU A 59 8.94 -10.84 -9.41
CA LEU A 59 8.61 -9.57 -10.08
C LEU A 59 9.18 -8.36 -9.34
N ILE A 60 9.08 -8.32 -8.01
CA ILE A 60 9.62 -7.20 -7.22
C ILE A 60 11.13 -7.08 -7.43
N GLY A 61 11.88 -8.17 -7.34
CA GLY A 61 13.32 -8.17 -7.59
C GLY A 61 13.66 -7.81 -9.04
N ALA A 62 12.86 -8.26 -10.01
CA ALA A 62 13.03 -7.91 -11.41
C ALA A 62 12.80 -6.41 -11.69
N TYR A 63 11.77 -5.82 -11.08
CA TYR A 63 11.55 -4.39 -11.12
C TYR A 63 12.65 -3.61 -10.40
N TYR A 64 13.11 -4.07 -9.24
CA TYR A 64 14.20 -3.42 -8.50
C TYR A 64 15.48 -3.29 -9.34
N ARG A 65 15.86 -4.36 -10.06
CA ARG A 65 17.02 -4.33 -10.98
C ARG A 65 16.85 -3.26 -12.06
N ARG A 66 15.64 -3.04 -12.57
CA ARG A 66 15.34 -2.00 -13.58
C ARG A 66 15.28 -0.61 -12.96
N LEU A 67 14.64 -0.45 -11.85
CA LEU A 67 14.50 0.82 -11.12
C LEU A 67 15.84 1.36 -10.58
N THR A 68 16.83 0.50 -10.44
CA THR A 68 18.20 0.86 -10.02
C THR A 68 19.22 0.80 -11.16
N ASN A 69 18.80 0.55 -12.40
CA ASN A 69 19.67 0.47 -13.57
C ASN A 69 20.39 1.81 -13.79
N PRO A 70 21.68 1.82 -14.22
CA PRO A 70 22.38 3.06 -14.57
C PRO A 70 21.74 3.83 -15.74
N ASP A 71 21.07 3.14 -16.66
CA ASP A 71 20.34 3.78 -17.77
C ASP A 71 19.03 4.41 -17.27
N ALA A 72 18.89 5.73 -17.44
CA ALA A 72 17.71 6.48 -17.05
C ALA A 72 16.44 6.08 -17.81
N ALA A 73 16.57 5.68 -19.08
CA ALA A 73 15.43 5.25 -19.88
C ALA A 73 14.85 3.92 -19.36
N VAL A 74 15.71 2.98 -18.95
CA VAL A 74 15.30 1.71 -18.35
C VAL A 74 14.58 1.97 -17.01
N ARG A 75 15.14 2.84 -16.16
CA ARG A 75 14.50 3.20 -14.89
C ARG A 75 13.12 3.79 -15.08
N LEU A 76 13.01 4.75 -15.99
CA LEU A 76 11.76 5.47 -16.22
C LEU A 76 10.68 4.55 -16.80
N ALA A 77 11.03 3.69 -17.77
CA ALA A 77 10.11 2.73 -18.36
C ALA A 77 9.52 1.79 -17.28
N ALA A 78 10.37 1.21 -16.44
CA ALA A 78 9.92 0.33 -15.35
C ALA A 78 9.07 1.09 -14.31
N ALA A 79 9.46 2.32 -13.97
CA ALA A 79 8.74 3.13 -13.00
C ALA A 79 7.31 3.47 -13.47
N LYS A 80 7.15 3.82 -14.74
CA LYS A 80 5.83 4.10 -15.33
C LYS A 80 4.90 2.90 -15.25
N VAL A 81 5.40 1.73 -15.62
CA VAL A 81 4.58 0.50 -15.59
C VAL A 81 4.19 0.14 -14.15
N TRP A 82 5.13 0.19 -13.22
CA TRP A 82 4.86 0.00 -11.80
C TRP A 82 3.78 0.94 -11.27
N SER A 83 3.96 2.24 -11.48
CA SER A 83 3.03 3.26 -10.97
C SER A 83 1.66 3.24 -11.65
N THR A 84 1.60 2.84 -12.93
CA THR A 84 0.33 2.66 -13.64
C THR A 84 -0.45 1.48 -13.08
N TRP A 85 0.22 0.37 -12.73
CA TRP A 85 -0.39 -0.77 -12.03
C TRP A 85 -1.03 -0.32 -10.71
N GLU A 86 -0.29 0.43 -9.89
CA GLU A 86 -0.81 1.03 -8.66
C GLU A 86 -2.02 1.94 -8.90
N GLY A 87 -1.92 2.80 -9.89
CA GLY A 87 -3.00 3.71 -10.25
C GLY A 87 -4.27 2.99 -10.71
N ALA A 88 -4.12 1.92 -11.50
CA ALA A 88 -5.24 1.15 -12.05
C ALA A 88 -6.05 0.40 -10.97
N THR A 89 -5.42 0.07 -9.85
CA THR A 89 -6.00 -0.74 -8.77
C THR A 89 -6.44 0.06 -7.55
N SER A 90 -6.11 1.37 -7.50
CA SER A 90 -6.32 2.20 -6.29
C SER A 90 -7.79 2.60 -6.06
N TYR A 91 -8.62 2.67 -7.09
CA TYR A 91 -10.03 3.03 -6.96
C TYR A 91 -10.94 1.82 -7.17
N LEU A 92 -12.02 1.74 -6.43
CA LEU A 92 -13.07 0.73 -6.65
C LEU A 92 -13.66 0.87 -8.05
N LEU A 93 -13.99 2.09 -8.47
CA LEU A 93 -14.35 2.42 -9.83
C LEU A 93 -13.16 3.13 -10.48
N GLN A 94 -12.56 2.51 -11.48
CA GLN A 94 -11.35 3.03 -12.13
C GLN A 94 -11.47 4.51 -12.52
N ASN A 95 -10.42 5.27 -12.24
CA ASN A 95 -10.31 6.69 -12.55
C ASN A 95 -9.21 6.89 -13.61
N PRO A 96 -9.55 7.06 -14.90
CA PRO A 96 -8.55 7.19 -15.98
C PRO A 96 -7.60 8.37 -15.80
N ASP A 97 -8.08 9.50 -15.29
CA ASP A 97 -7.24 10.68 -15.06
C ASP A 97 -6.22 10.43 -13.95
N TYR A 98 -6.63 9.72 -12.89
CA TYR A 98 -5.72 9.30 -11.83
C TYR A 98 -4.66 8.33 -12.37
N ILE A 99 -5.07 7.31 -13.12
CA ILE A 99 -4.16 6.33 -13.74
C ILE A 99 -3.12 7.05 -14.61
N ALA A 100 -3.57 8.00 -15.46
CA ALA A 100 -2.67 8.78 -16.28
C ALA A 100 -1.68 9.62 -15.45
N SER A 101 -2.13 10.20 -14.34
CA SER A 101 -1.30 11.02 -13.47
C SER A 101 -0.22 10.22 -12.75
N THR A 102 -0.49 8.96 -12.38
CA THR A 102 0.50 8.07 -11.73
C THR A 102 1.62 7.65 -12.68
N GLY A 103 1.37 7.68 -14.00
CA GLY A 103 2.39 7.44 -15.03
C GLY A 103 3.26 8.67 -15.36
N ALA A 104 3.06 9.83 -14.74
CA ALA A 104 3.88 11.02 -14.97
C ALA A 104 5.34 10.80 -14.52
N ASP A 105 6.30 11.23 -15.34
CA ASP A 105 7.71 10.86 -15.24
C ASP A 105 8.33 11.04 -13.85
N GLU A 106 8.19 12.24 -13.28
CA GLU A 106 8.79 12.56 -11.98
C GLU A 106 8.13 11.79 -10.85
N PHE A 107 6.79 11.73 -10.85
CA PHE A 107 6.03 11.01 -9.85
C PHE A 107 6.36 9.52 -9.91
N ALA A 108 6.23 8.90 -11.08
CA ALA A 108 6.44 7.48 -11.27
C ALA A 108 7.83 7.03 -10.81
N LEU A 109 8.88 7.80 -11.19
CA LEU A 109 10.26 7.45 -10.85
C LEU A 109 10.51 7.51 -9.34
N ALA A 110 10.04 8.55 -8.66
CA ALA A 110 10.20 8.70 -7.21
C ALA A 110 9.42 7.63 -6.46
N PHE A 111 8.14 7.46 -6.82
CA PHE A 111 7.21 6.54 -6.19
C PHE A 111 7.70 5.09 -6.28
N ALA A 112 7.87 4.56 -7.50
CA ALA A 112 8.28 3.17 -7.72
C ALA A 112 9.64 2.83 -7.08
N ARG A 113 10.61 3.75 -7.14
CA ARG A 113 11.94 3.51 -6.55
C ARG A 113 11.90 3.44 -5.03
N ILE A 114 11.13 4.32 -4.37
CA ILE A 114 11.01 4.33 -2.91
C ILE A 114 10.32 3.07 -2.46
N GLU A 115 9.16 2.73 -3.02
CA GLU A 115 8.41 1.54 -2.63
C GLU A 115 9.21 0.26 -2.83
N CYS A 116 9.70 0.03 -4.04
CA CYS A 116 10.43 -1.18 -4.37
C CYS A 116 11.70 -1.33 -3.52
N HIS A 117 12.37 -0.21 -3.17
CA HIS A 117 13.50 -0.24 -2.24
C HIS A 117 13.09 -0.74 -0.85
N TYR A 118 11.99 -0.26 -0.31
CA TYR A 118 11.49 -0.75 0.97
C TYR A 118 11.07 -2.22 0.90
N PHE A 119 10.46 -2.64 -0.20
CA PHE A 119 9.98 -4.02 -0.36
C PHE A 119 11.13 -5.03 -0.41
N VAL A 120 12.15 -4.81 -1.23
CA VAL A 120 13.31 -5.72 -1.32
C VAL A 120 14.14 -5.78 -0.02
N ASN A 121 14.03 -4.75 0.83
CA ASN A 121 14.69 -4.69 2.12
C ASN A 121 13.76 -5.05 3.30
N GLY A 122 12.57 -5.63 3.03
CA GLY A 122 11.61 -6.02 4.06
C GLY A 122 11.19 -4.89 4.99
N GLY A 123 11.16 -3.64 4.49
CA GLY A 123 10.87 -2.44 5.28
C GLY A 123 11.85 -2.19 6.43
N PHE A 124 12.99 -2.87 6.41
CA PHE A 124 14.00 -2.88 7.48
C PHE A 124 13.45 -3.41 8.82
N PHE A 125 12.41 -4.27 8.75
CA PHE A 125 11.85 -4.93 9.91
C PHE A 125 12.66 -6.18 10.29
N GLU A 126 12.63 -6.53 11.59
CA GLU A 126 13.30 -7.72 12.12
C GLU A 126 12.60 -9.02 11.73
N CYS A 127 11.29 -8.97 11.54
CA CYS A 127 10.46 -10.12 11.15
C CYS A 127 9.18 -9.65 10.44
N ASP A 128 8.55 -10.56 9.73
CA ASP A 128 7.37 -10.34 8.89
C ASP A 128 6.17 -9.76 9.67
N ASP A 129 5.96 -10.21 10.89
CA ASP A 129 4.83 -9.80 11.74
C ASP A 129 5.20 -8.72 12.78
N GLN A 130 6.31 -8.01 12.62
CA GLN A 130 6.78 -7.05 13.62
C GLN A 130 5.70 -6.03 14.02
N LEU A 131 4.98 -5.45 13.06
CA LEU A 131 3.98 -4.43 13.35
C LEU A 131 2.76 -4.98 14.11
N LEU A 132 2.41 -6.24 13.91
CA LEU A 132 1.36 -6.92 14.70
C LEU A 132 1.87 -7.30 16.08
N ARG A 133 3.06 -7.89 16.17
CA ARG A 133 3.70 -8.27 17.45
C ARG A 133 3.77 -7.07 18.38
N ASP A 134 4.13 -5.92 17.85
CA ASP A 134 4.38 -4.70 18.60
C ASP A 134 3.15 -3.79 18.73
N ALA A 135 1.98 -4.19 18.24
CA ALA A 135 0.74 -3.41 18.31
C ALA A 135 0.33 -3.07 19.76
N HIS A 136 0.66 -3.93 20.72
CA HIS A 136 0.38 -3.70 22.14
C HIS A 136 1.01 -2.41 22.70
N LYS A 137 2.06 -1.88 22.07
CA LYS A 137 2.71 -0.62 22.44
C LYS A 137 1.82 0.60 22.20
N LEU A 138 0.78 0.45 21.37
CA LEU A 138 -0.12 1.54 20.93
C LEU A 138 -1.43 1.63 21.74
N LYS A 139 -1.67 0.73 22.70
CA LYS A 139 -2.94 0.61 23.44
C LYS A 139 -3.46 1.91 24.05
N HIS A 140 -2.55 2.80 24.46
CA HIS A 140 -2.88 4.06 25.10
C HIS A 140 -3.09 5.23 24.14
N ILE A 141 -2.89 5.01 22.84
CA ILE A 141 -3.03 6.05 21.81
C ILE A 141 -4.44 5.92 21.19
N PRO A 142 -5.31 6.92 21.35
CA PRO A 142 -6.59 6.96 20.64
C PRO A 142 -6.36 6.87 19.14
N ALA A 143 -7.07 5.96 18.47
CA ALA A 143 -6.84 5.77 17.05
C ALA A 143 -8.13 5.42 16.29
N VAL A 144 -8.18 5.84 15.02
CA VAL A 144 -9.20 5.42 14.05
C VAL A 144 -8.47 4.80 12.85
N ILE A 145 -8.95 3.65 12.42
CA ILE A 145 -8.51 2.95 11.21
C ILE A 145 -9.64 3.03 10.20
N VAL A 146 -9.43 3.72 9.08
CA VAL A 146 -10.38 3.77 7.96
C VAL A 146 -9.94 2.82 6.87
N GLN A 147 -10.81 1.88 6.47
CA GLN A 147 -10.47 0.85 5.49
C GLN A 147 -11.60 0.63 4.50
N GLY A 148 -11.32 0.80 3.21
CA GLY A 148 -12.25 0.41 2.16
C GLY A 148 -12.48 -1.10 2.13
N ARG A 149 -13.75 -1.52 2.01
CA ARG A 149 -14.11 -2.95 1.98
C ARG A 149 -13.47 -3.68 0.81
N TYR A 150 -13.37 -3.00 -0.33
CA TYR A 150 -12.87 -3.55 -1.58
C TYR A 150 -11.48 -3.04 -1.92
N ASP A 151 -10.71 -2.65 -0.92
CA ASP A 151 -9.29 -2.30 -1.08
C ASP A 151 -8.50 -3.53 -1.51
N VAL A 152 -8.06 -3.54 -2.77
CA VAL A 152 -7.29 -4.64 -3.35
C VAL A 152 -5.78 -4.40 -3.25
N VAL A 153 -5.37 -3.14 -3.09
CA VAL A 153 -3.96 -2.76 -2.88
C VAL A 153 -3.51 -3.19 -1.48
N CYS A 154 -4.28 -2.77 -0.47
CA CYS A 154 -4.08 -3.15 0.93
C CYS A 154 -5.32 -3.91 1.42
N PRO A 155 -5.39 -5.23 1.23
CA PRO A 155 -6.62 -5.98 1.49
C PRO A 155 -7.17 -5.80 2.89
N MET A 156 -8.50 -5.76 3.02
CA MET A 156 -9.24 -5.64 4.28
C MET A 156 -8.69 -6.55 5.39
N ARG A 157 -8.10 -7.69 5.03
CA ARG A 157 -7.46 -8.63 5.94
C ARG A 157 -6.37 -7.96 6.78
N SER A 158 -5.57 -7.06 6.19
CA SER A 158 -4.50 -6.35 6.92
C SER A 158 -5.06 -5.45 8.03
N ALA A 159 -6.12 -4.67 7.71
CA ALA A 159 -6.78 -3.83 8.71
C ALA A 159 -7.46 -4.66 9.80
N TRP A 160 -8.05 -5.79 9.43
CA TRP A 160 -8.67 -6.70 10.37
C TRP A 160 -7.66 -7.33 11.34
N ASP A 161 -6.52 -7.81 10.81
CA ASP A 161 -5.47 -8.39 11.63
C ASP A 161 -4.89 -7.34 12.60
N LEU A 162 -4.69 -6.09 12.14
CA LEU A 162 -4.24 -4.99 13.01
C LEU A 162 -5.26 -4.68 14.11
N HIS A 163 -6.54 -4.56 13.78
CA HIS A 163 -7.59 -4.33 14.75
C HIS A 163 -7.68 -5.45 15.79
N ARG A 164 -7.50 -6.71 15.37
CA ARG A 164 -7.44 -7.85 16.30
C ARG A 164 -6.25 -7.77 17.27
N ALA A 165 -5.13 -7.22 16.82
CA ALA A 165 -3.94 -7.03 17.65
C ALA A 165 -4.00 -5.73 18.48
N TRP A 166 -4.81 -4.76 18.04
CA TRP A 166 -5.01 -3.46 18.67
C TRP A 166 -6.50 -3.10 18.74
N PRO A 167 -7.27 -3.78 19.61
CA PRO A 167 -8.73 -3.63 19.67
C PRO A 167 -9.20 -2.25 20.20
N GLU A 168 -8.30 -1.48 20.81
CA GLU A 168 -8.60 -0.12 21.26
C GLU A 168 -8.72 0.87 20.08
N ALA A 169 -8.16 0.57 18.89
CA ALA A 169 -8.34 1.36 17.70
C ALA A 169 -9.74 1.14 17.10
N ASP A 170 -10.44 2.24 16.82
CA ASP A 170 -11.78 2.24 16.18
C ASP A 170 -11.63 1.88 14.69
N LEU A 171 -12.08 0.68 14.30
CA LEU A 171 -12.04 0.24 12.90
C LEU A 171 -13.33 0.63 12.17
N ARG A 172 -13.21 1.52 11.20
CA ARG A 172 -14.28 1.97 10.31
C ARG A 172 -14.14 1.36 8.93
N ILE A 173 -15.06 0.48 8.57
CA ILE A 173 -15.06 -0.21 7.29
C ILE A 173 -16.01 0.53 6.35
N VAL A 174 -15.46 1.09 5.27
CA VAL A 174 -16.23 1.79 4.24
C VAL A 174 -16.77 0.76 3.25
N PRO A 175 -18.10 0.54 3.18
CA PRO A 175 -18.67 -0.61 2.49
C PRO A 175 -18.59 -0.55 0.97
N ASP A 176 -18.37 0.62 0.40
CA ASP A 176 -18.42 0.94 -1.04
C ASP A 176 -17.15 1.67 -1.54
N ALA A 177 -16.01 1.43 -0.90
CA ALA A 177 -14.73 2.03 -1.28
C ALA A 177 -13.62 0.99 -1.47
N GLY A 178 -12.66 1.34 -2.32
CA GLY A 178 -11.37 0.67 -2.49
C GLY A 178 -10.26 1.32 -1.68
N HIS A 179 -9.08 1.49 -2.31
CA HIS A 179 -7.87 1.97 -1.63
C HIS A 179 -7.82 3.49 -1.47
N SER A 180 -8.26 4.27 -2.47
CA SER A 180 -8.00 5.70 -2.50
C SER A 180 -8.64 6.47 -1.33
N ALA A 181 -7.86 7.37 -0.71
CA ALA A 181 -8.37 8.32 0.29
C ALA A 181 -9.41 9.29 -0.29
N PHE A 182 -9.41 9.48 -1.61
CA PHE A 182 -10.29 10.40 -2.32
C PHE A 182 -11.62 9.77 -2.77
N GLU A 183 -11.86 8.51 -2.47
CA GLU A 183 -13.18 7.93 -2.62
C GLU A 183 -14.13 8.52 -1.58
N PRO A 184 -15.38 8.87 -1.94
CA PRO A 184 -16.27 9.66 -1.08
C PRO A 184 -16.43 9.10 0.33
N GLY A 185 -16.62 7.80 0.46
CA GLY A 185 -16.77 7.14 1.77
C GLY A 185 -15.48 7.19 2.60
N ASN A 186 -14.32 6.92 1.99
CA ASN A 186 -13.03 7.02 2.67
C ASN A 186 -12.76 8.47 3.12
N THR A 187 -13.00 9.45 2.22
CA THR A 187 -12.84 10.88 2.55
C THR A 187 -13.72 11.28 3.72
N HIS A 188 -15.00 10.88 3.71
CA HIS A 188 -15.95 11.17 4.79
C HIS A 188 -15.43 10.66 6.13
N GLU A 189 -15.10 9.38 6.22
CA GLU A 189 -14.66 8.76 7.46
C GLU A 189 -13.31 9.33 7.97
N LEU A 190 -12.42 9.71 7.05
CA LEU A 190 -11.16 10.36 7.41
C LEU A 190 -11.38 11.76 8.01
N ILE A 191 -12.29 12.55 7.44
CA ILE A 191 -12.65 13.87 7.96
C ILE A 191 -13.30 13.73 9.34
N GLU A 192 -14.31 12.86 9.48
CA GLU A 192 -14.96 12.56 10.76
C GLU A 192 -13.96 12.10 11.83
N ALA A 193 -12.98 11.27 11.45
CA ALA A 193 -11.95 10.82 12.37
C ALA A 193 -11.03 11.97 12.83
N THR A 194 -10.63 12.87 11.91
CA THR A 194 -9.78 14.01 12.26
C THR A 194 -10.55 15.06 13.07
N ASP A 195 -11.83 15.30 12.78
CA ASP A 195 -12.67 16.22 13.56
C ASP A 195 -12.93 15.70 15.00
N ARG A 196 -13.02 14.39 15.17
CA ARG A 196 -13.13 13.77 16.52
C ARG A 196 -11.94 14.08 17.42
N PHE A 197 -10.76 14.26 16.84
CA PHE A 197 -9.51 14.53 17.58
C PHE A 197 -9.15 16.03 17.64
N ARG A 198 -10.04 16.90 17.25
CA ARG A 198 -9.87 18.35 17.24
C ARG A 198 -10.26 19.06 18.58
#